data_1ec33828306250d9ec51e7197289b22b
#
_entry.id   1ec33828306250d9ec51e7197289b22b
#
_cell.length_a   1.000
_cell.length_b   1.000
_cell.length_c   1.000
_cell.angle_alpha   90.00
_cell.angle_beta   90.00
_cell.angle_gamma   90.00
#
_symmetry.space_group_name_H-M   'P 1'
#
loop_
_entity.id
_entity.type
_entity.pdbx_description
1 polymer ?
#
loop_
_entity_poly.entity_id
_entity_poly.type
_entity_poly.pdbx_seq_one_letter_code
_entity_poly.pdbx_strand_id
1 'polypeptide(L)'
;MAQHYLRTLFTDAARRLQTQHGSRASYARMEADSDGSDTLTARELDFIAARDSFYLGSITADGWPYIQHRGGPPDFLRPLGGNRLGFADFTGNRQYISTANLAENPRVSLFLMDYPNRRRLKL
;
A
#
# COMPACT_ATOMS: atom_id res chain seq x y z
N MET A 1 -5.44 -10.08 -0.32
CA MET A 1 -5.61 -8.62 -0.04
C MET A 1 -6.36 -8.50 1.26
N ALA A 2 -5.85 -7.72 2.17
CA ALA A 2 -6.41 -7.60 3.50
C ALA A 2 -7.83 -7.01 3.45
N GLN A 3 -8.74 -7.52 4.26
CA GLN A 3 -10.14 -7.09 4.30
C GLN A 3 -10.26 -5.60 4.69
N HIS A 4 -9.39 -5.15 5.57
CA HIS A 4 -9.36 -3.76 6.01
C HIS A 4 -9.04 -2.80 4.86
N TYR A 5 -8.11 -3.19 3.98
CA TYR A 5 -7.78 -2.44 2.78
C TYR A 5 -9.01 -2.26 1.88
N LEU A 6 -9.74 -3.36 1.61
CA LEU A 6 -10.94 -3.30 0.77
C LEU A 6 -12.03 -2.43 1.42
N ARG A 7 -12.26 -2.58 2.72
CA ARG A 7 -13.25 -1.78 3.46
C ARG A 7 -12.89 -0.29 3.47
N THR A 8 -11.63 0.03 3.59
CA THR A 8 -11.14 1.42 3.59
C THR A 8 -11.30 2.08 2.23
N LEU A 9 -11.01 1.35 1.14
CA LEU A 9 -10.97 1.93 -0.20
C LEU A 9 -12.27 1.75 -0.99
N PHE A 10 -13.11 0.78 -0.65
CA PHE A 10 -14.43 0.61 -1.28
C PHE A 10 -15.45 1.52 -0.62
N THR A 11 -15.32 2.80 -0.89
CA THR A 11 -16.28 3.82 -0.47
C THR A 11 -17.66 3.58 -1.08
N ASP A 12 -18.69 4.25 -0.59
CA ASP A 12 -20.03 4.15 -1.16
C ASP A 12 -20.06 4.58 -2.63
N ALA A 13 -19.24 5.58 -3.00
CA ALA A 13 -19.09 5.98 -4.39
C ALA A 13 -18.49 4.87 -5.25
N ALA A 14 -17.42 4.21 -4.76
CA ALA A 14 -16.81 3.08 -5.47
C ALA A 14 -17.80 1.92 -5.62
N ARG A 15 -18.54 1.57 -4.57
CA ARG A 15 -19.54 0.50 -4.60
C ARG A 15 -20.69 0.80 -5.56
N ARG A 16 -21.16 2.04 -5.63
CA ARG A 16 -22.16 2.46 -6.62
C ARG A 16 -21.68 2.25 -8.06
N LEU A 17 -20.45 2.65 -8.36
CA LEU A 17 -19.83 2.45 -9.67
C LEU A 17 -19.64 0.96 -9.98
N GLN A 18 -19.20 0.16 -9.02
CA GLN A 18 -19.11 -1.30 -9.18
C GLN A 18 -20.46 -1.91 -9.52
N THR A 19 -21.55 -1.46 -8.89
CA THR A 19 -22.92 -1.89 -9.19
C THR A 19 -23.32 -1.48 -10.59
N GLN A 20 -23.10 -0.22 -10.94
CA GLN A 20 -23.44 0.32 -12.27
C GLN A 20 -22.73 -0.42 -13.40
N HIS A 21 -21.47 -0.83 -13.17
CA HIS A 21 -20.64 -1.51 -14.17
C HIS A 21 -20.60 -3.03 -14.01
N GLY A 22 -21.40 -3.60 -13.12
CA GLY A 22 -21.60 -5.05 -13.00
C GLY A 22 -20.50 -5.80 -12.26
N SER A 23 -19.57 -5.13 -11.60
CA SER A 23 -18.47 -5.79 -10.86
C SER A 23 -18.74 -5.96 -9.35
N ARG A 24 -19.82 -5.38 -8.81
CA ARG A 24 -20.10 -5.38 -7.36
C ARG A 24 -20.18 -6.79 -6.76
N ALA A 25 -20.84 -7.73 -7.43
CA ALA A 25 -21.02 -9.09 -6.91
C ALA A 25 -19.68 -9.82 -6.73
N SER A 26 -18.73 -9.63 -7.65
CA SER A 26 -17.40 -10.21 -7.58
C SER A 26 -16.60 -9.64 -6.39
N TYR A 27 -16.62 -8.32 -6.23
CA TYR A 27 -15.90 -7.68 -5.12
C TYR A 27 -16.56 -7.92 -3.76
N ALA A 28 -17.90 -8.05 -3.70
CA ALA A 28 -18.60 -8.42 -2.48
C ALA A 28 -18.20 -9.82 -2.00
N ARG A 29 -18.03 -10.76 -2.92
CA ARG A 29 -17.51 -12.10 -2.59
C ARG A 29 -16.09 -12.02 -2.06
N MET A 30 -15.21 -11.24 -2.70
CA MET A 30 -13.85 -11.04 -2.24
C MET A 30 -13.80 -10.41 -0.83
N GLU A 31 -14.70 -9.48 -0.52
CA GLU A 31 -14.85 -8.91 0.83
C GLU A 31 -15.32 -9.96 1.84
N ALA A 32 -16.23 -10.86 1.45
CA ALA A 32 -16.78 -11.90 2.31
C ALA A 32 -15.81 -13.07 2.54
N ASP A 33 -15.05 -13.44 1.52
CA ASP A 33 -14.08 -14.55 1.56
C ASP A 33 -12.79 -14.18 2.30
N SER A 34 -12.60 -12.91 2.62
CA SER A 34 -11.47 -12.46 3.42
C SER A 34 -11.65 -12.91 4.87
N ASP A 35 -10.61 -13.51 5.45
CA ASP A 35 -10.60 -13.96 6.85
C ASP A 35 -10.61 -12.82 7.89
N GLY A 36 -10.70 -11.58 7.43
CA GLY A 36 -10.66 -10.39 8.28
C GLY A 36 -9.27 -10.05 8.82
N SER A 37 -8.28 -10.85 8.47
CA SER A 37 -6.89 -10.63 8.88
C SER A 37 -6.21 -9.63 7.94
N ASP A 38 -5.55 -8.63 8.53
CA ASP A 38 -4.63 -7.73 7.83
C ASP A 38 -3.19 -8.19 7.95
N THR A 39 -2.96 -9.41 8.44
CA THR A 39 -1.62 -9.95 8.65
C THR A 39 -0.91 -10.15 7.32
N LEU A 40 0.31 -9.67 7.25
CA LEU A 40 1.21 -9.98 6.14
C LEU A 40 1.59 -11.46 6.23
N THR A 41 1.15 -12.23 5.25
CA THR A 41 1.48 -13.66 5.16
C THR A 41 2.86 -13.85 4.51
N ALA A 42 3.37 -15.09 4.53
CA ALA A 42 4.62 -15.42 3.86
C ALA A 42 4.62 -14.99 2.39
N ARG A 43 3.49 -15.09 1.71
CA ARG A 43 3.33 -14.68 0.30
C ARG A 43 3.59 -13.19 0.09
N GLU A 44 3.03 -12.33 0.93
CA GLU A 44 3.28 -10.89 0.88
C GLU A 44 4.72 -10.56 1.27
N LEU A 45 5.23 -11.20 2.30
CA LEU A 45 6.61 -11.00 2.76
C LEU A 45 7.65 -11.42 1.72
N ASP A 46 7.46 -12.54 1.04
CA ASP A 46 8.33 -12.98 -0.05
C ASP A 46 8.29 -12.00 -1.23
N PHE A 47 7.10 -11.49 -1.56
CA PHE A 47 6.96 -10.47 -2.61
C PHE A 47 7.70 -9.18 -2.23
N ILE A 48 7.58 -8.73 -0.99
CA ILE A 48 8.25 -7.53 -0.47
C ILE A 48 9.77 -7.71 -0.49
N ALA A 49 10.28 -8.85 -0.02
CA ALA A 49 11.71 -9.13 0.04
C ALA A 49 12.38 -9.13 -1.33
N ALA A 50 11.65 -9.49 -2.37
CA ALA A 50 12.14 -9.51 -3.75
C ALA A 50 12.16 -8.11 -4.41
N ARG A 51 11.68 -7.07 -3.75
CA ARG A 51 11.62 -5.71 -4.31
C ARG A 51 12.83 -4.89 -3.94
N ASP A 52 13.26 -4.06 -4.88
CA ASP A 52 14.33 -3.07 -4.71
C ASP A 52 13.78 -1.63 -4.75
N SER A 53 12.46 -1.49 -4.86
CA SER A 53 11.79 -0.20 -4.88
C SER A 53 10.31 -0.31 -4.53
N PHE A 54 9.73 0.79 -4.09
CA PHE A 54 8.30 0.98 -3.94
C PHE A 54 7.94 2.46 -4.05
N TYR A 55 6.67 2.74 -4.23
CA TYR A 55 6.13 4.09 -4.21
C TYR A 55 5.41 4.33 -2.88
N LEU A 56 5.70 5.46 -2.24
CA LEU A 56 5.10 5.89 -1.00
C LEU A 56 4.16 7.05 -1.27
N GLY A 57 2.88 6.84 -1.07
CA GLY A 57 1.87 7.88 -1.09
C GLY A 57 1.68 8.48 0.28
N SER A 58 1.60 9.81 0.37
CA SER A 58 1.30 10.56 1.58
C SER A 58 0.43 11.79 1.25
N ILE A 59 0.00 12.51 2.27
CA ILE A 59 -0.94 13.64 2.10
C ILE A 59 -0.40 14.83 2.87
N THR A 60 -0.38 16.00 2.23
CA THR A 60 -0.02 17.26 2.91
C THR A 60 -1.08 17.68 3.93
N ALA A 61 -0.75 18.60 4.80
CA ALA A 61 -1.69 19.16 5.78
C ALA A 61 -2.97 19.73 5.10
N ASP A 62 -2.83 20.27 3.90
CA ASP A 62 -3.94 20.82 3.12
C ASP A 62 -4.70 19.78 2.27
N GLY A 63 -4.34 18.50 2.40
CA GLY A 63 -5.03 17.41 1.71
C GLY A 63 -4.53 17.10 0.31
N TRP A 64 -3.38 17.61 -0.12
CA TRP A 64 -2.82 17.29 -1.42
C TRP A 64 -2.10 15.95 -1.38
N PRO A 65 -2.41 15.03 -2.30
CA PRO A 65 -1.69 13.77 -2.40
C PRO A 65 -0.28 14.00 -2.96
N TYR A 66 0.67 13.24 -2.43
CA TYR A 66 2.06 13.23 -2.85
C TYR A 66 2.56 11.79 -2.98
N ILE A 67 3.34 11.51 -4.01
CA ILE A 67 3.94 10.20 -4.25
C ILE A 67 5.44 10.35 -4.38
N GLN A 68 6.19 9.49 -3.68
CA GLN A 68 7.64 9.44 -3.76
C GLN A 68 8.11 8.02 -4.05
N HIS A 69 9.03 7.88 -5.00
CA HIS A 69 9.76 6.64 -5.21
C HIS A 69 10.79 6.43 -4.10
N ARG A 70 10.81 5.22 -3.56
CA ARG A 70 11.83 4.75 -2.61
C ARG A 70 12.51 3.53 -3.19
N GLY A 71 13.84 3.53 -3.22
CA GLY A 71 14.64 2.44 -3.75
C GLY A 71 15.82 2.11 -2.83
N GLY A 72 16.34 0.90 -2.98
CA GLY A 72 17.47 0.39 -2.24
C GLY A 72 17.89 -0.98 -2.77
N PRO A 73 18.78 -1.67 -2.09
CA PRO A 73 19.07 -3.06 -2.43
C PRO A 73 17.83 -3.92 -2.25
N PRO A 74 17.73 -5.07 -2.94
CA PRO A 74 16.66 -6.04 -2.66
C PRO A 74 16.56 -6.32 -1.16
N ASP A 75 15.33 -6.52 -0.68
CA ASP A 75 15.04 -6.73 0.75
C ASP A 75 15.35 -5.50 1.65
N PHE A 76 15.38 -4.28 1.09
CA PHE A 76 15.57 -3.08 1.91
C PHE A 76 14.32 -2.69 2.72
N LEU A 77 13.13 -3.06 2.25
CA LEU A 77 11.87 -2.95 2.99
C LEU A 77 11.65 -4.25 3.78
N ARG A 78 11.84 -4.21 5.09
CA ARG A 78 11.93 -5.40 5.92
C ARG A 78 10.77 -5.55 6.90
N PRO A 79 10.32 -6.77 7.16
CA PRO A 79 9.38 -7.04 8.23
C PRO A 79 10.05 -6.81 9.61
N LEU A 80 9.31 -6.12 10.48
CA LEU A 80 9.73 -5.86 11.87
C LEU A 80 8.89 -6.66 12.89
N GLY A 81 8.13 -7.64 12.39
CA GLY A 81 7.20 -8.42 13.19
C GLY A 81 5.77 -7.87 13.18
N GLY A 82 4.80 -8.75 13.26
CA GLY A 82 3.38 -8.39 13.08
C GLY A 82 3.17 -7.75 11.71
N ASN A 83 2.37 -6.69 11.65
CA ASN A 83 2.12 -5.93 10.42
C ASN A 83 3.04 -4.71 10.27
N ARG A 84 4.25 -4.76 10.82
CA ARG A 84 5.19 -3.65 10.74
C ARG A 84 6.26 -3.93 9.70
N LEU A 85 6.49 -2.93 8.87
CA LEU A 85 7.57 -2.89 7.90
C LEU A 85 8.49 -1.72 8.22
N GLY A 86 9.76 -1.84 7.91
CA GLY A 86 10.74 -0.78 8.09
C GLY A 86 11.71 -0.72 6.94
N PHE A 87 12.21 0.47 6.67
CA PHE A 87 13.26 0.70 5.68
C PHE A 87 14.18 1.84 6.13
N ALA A 88 15.40 1.82 5.63
CA ALA A 88 16.33 2.92 5.87
C ALA A 88 15.87 4.17 5.09
N ASP A 89 15.74 5.29 5.78
CA ASP A 89 15.39 6.56 5.17
C ASP A 89 16.66 7.25 4.67
N PHE A 90 17.04 6.96 3.42
CA PHE A 90 18.21 7.58 2.81
C PHE A 90 17.99 9.07 2.59
N THR A 91 19.07 9.85 2.65
CA THR A 91 19.05 11.31 2.56
C THR A 91 18.31 11.85 1.32
N GLY A 92 18.46 11.17 0.17
CA GLY A 92 17.78 11.53 -1.08
C GLY A 92 18.03 12.98 -1.50
N ASN A 93 17.01 13.63 -2.03
CA ASN A 93 17.06 15.02 -2.50
C ASN A 93 16.89 16.08 -1.40
N ARG A 94 16.70 15.69 -0.16
CA ARG A 94 16.51 16.55 1.01
C ARG A 94 15.31 17.50 0.96
N GLN A 95 14.29 17.19 0.17
CA GLN A 95 13.06 17.97 0.17
C GLN A 95 12.20 17.74 1.43
N TYR A 96 12.36 16.57 2.06
CA TYR A 96 11.66 16.18 3.30
C TYR A 96 10.12 16.24 3.20
N ILE A 97 9.55 16.17 2.00
CA ILE A 97 8.10 16.29 1.79
C ILE A 97 7.36 15.14 2.47
N SER A 98 7.77 13.89 2.24
CA SER A 98 7.15 12.73 2.90
C SER A 98 7.31 12.79 4.42
N THR A 99 8.47 13.17 4.93
CA THR A 99 8.72 13.30 6.36
C THR A 99 7.82 14.35 7.00
N ALA A 100 7.67 15.51 6.36
CA ALA A 100 6.77 16.56 6.82
C ALA A 100 5.31 16.11 6.80
N ASN A 101 4.89 15.47 5.70
CA ASN A 101 3.52 14.95 5.58
C ASN A 101 3.19 13.94 6.70
N LEU A 102 4.12 13.02 7.00
CA LEU A 102 3.94 11.99 8.03
C LEU A 102 3.88 12.57 9.45
N ALA A 103 4.54 13.70 9.69
CA ALA A 103 4.43 14.40 10.98
C ALA A 103 3.01 14.95 11.22
N GLU A 104 2.30 15.33 10.16
CA GLU A 104 0.95 15.88 10.23
C GLU A 104 -0.14 14.80 10.04
N ASN A 105 0.09 13.83 9.17
CA ASN A 105 -0.85 12.76 8.86
C ASN A 105 -0.12 11.42 8.66
N PRO A 106 -0.27 10.46 9.57
CA PRO A 106 0.45 9.19 9.49
C PRO A 106 -0.10 8.22 8.43
N ARG A 107 -1.18 8.58 7.73
CA ARG A 107 -1.75 7.73 6.70
C ARG A 107 -0.89 7.71 5.45
N VAL A 108 -0.56 6.50 5.01
CA VAL A 108 0.26 6.26 3.82
C VAL A 108 -0.36 5.19 2.95
N SER A 109 0.09 5.14 1.72
CA SER A 109 -0.16 4.01 0.83
C SER A 109 1.16 3.60 0.20
N LEU A 110 1.43 2.29 0.16
CA LEU A 110 2.59 1.74 -0.50
C LEU A 110 2.15 0.98 -1.76
N PHE A 111 2.89 1.17 -2.83
CA PHE A 111 2.66 0.47 -4.08
C PHE A 111 3.96 -0.18 -4.54
N LEU A 112 3.97 -1.52 -4.55
CA LEU A 112 5.13 -2.32 -4.93
C LEU A 112 4.83 -3.01 -6.27
N MET A 113 5.76 -2.94 -7.23
CA MET A 113 5.60 -3.52 -8.56
C MET A 113 6.66 -4.56 -8.86
N ASP A 114 6.21 -5.64 -9.45
CA ASP A 114 7.02 -6.60 -10.19
C ASP A 114 6.68 -6.44 -11.68
N TYR A 115 7.38 -5.54 -12.35
CA TYR A 115 7.08 -5.19 -13.73
C TYR A 115 7.20 -6.37 -14.70
N PRO A 116 8.28 -7.19 -14.64
CA PRO A 116 8.43 -8.33 -15.55
C PRO A 116 7.28 -9.33 -15.46
N ASN A 117 6.78 -9.58 -14.25
CA ASN A 117 5.73 -10.58 -14.00
C ASN A 117 4.32 -9.96 -13.89
N ARG A 118 4.18 -8.66 -14.11
CA ARG A 118 2.91 -7.93 -14.05
C ARG A 118 2.16 -8.15 -12.72
N ARG A 119 2.89 -8.26 -11.63
CA ARG A 119 2.33 -8.42 -10.28
C ARG A 119 2.53 -7.15 -9.46
N ARG A 120 1.64 -6.94 -8.53
CA ARG A 120 1.70 -5.78 -7.63
C ARG A 120 1.19 -6.14 -6.24
N LEU A 121 1.67 -5.38 -5.27
CA LEU A 121 1.16 -5.38 -3.91
C LEU A 121 0.84 -3.94 -3.52
N LYS A 122 -0.32 -3.74 -2.90
CA LYS A 122 -0.75 -2.45 -2.35
C LYS A 122 -0.96 -2.64 -0.85
N LEU A 123 -0.43 -1.72 -0.07
CA LEU A 123 -0.53 -1.69 1.38
C LEU A 123 -1.03 -0.33 1.85
#